data_221a44619ff31eef1f111c94317ecd0f
#
_entry.id   221a44619ff31eef1f111c94317ecd0f
#
_cell.length_a   1.000
_cell.length_b   1.000
_cell.length_c   1.000
_cell.angle_alpha   90.00
_cell.angle_beta   90.00
_cell.angle_gamma   90.00
#
_symmetry.space_group_name_H-M   'P 1'
#
loop_
_entity.id
_entity.type
_entity.pdbx_description
1 polymer ?
#
loop_
_entity_poly.entity_id
_entity_poly.type
_entity_poly.pdbx_seq_one_letter_code
_entity_poly.pdbx_strand_id
1 'polypeptide(L)'
;PYIKEIKEVIDSGEIGELRYIEAALITSDYDHSNIRMRKETLGGCMYDLGVYAASFVQRMTGKEPGRIDAVSSFSEEKIDTFTTAVFEYESGMKAHIDCGMVLETEKNCSLDRFQIHGSKGSLVSVDFGFNAPGTLSYRIRTYDGRDELRRVEVPNNYCLEVEQFGRSICGEEAPYVTEKFSTDLADTVDLILNKTGYR
;
A
#
# COMPACT_ATOMS: atom_id res chain seq x y z
N PRO A 1 -9.21 -3.35 10.39
CA PRO A 1 -9.74 -2.17 11.13
C PRO A 1 -9.04 -0.88 10.75
N TYR A 2 -7.72 -0.80 10.86
CA TYR A 2 -6.93 0.42 10.65
C TYR A 2 -7.14 1.07 9.26
N ILE A 3 -6.98 0.30 8.18
CA ILE A 3 -7.18 0.78 6.79
C ILE A 3 -8.63 1.24 6.55
N LYS A 4 -9.59 0.56 7.19
CA LYS A 4 -11.00 0.92 7.11
C LYS A 4 -11.26 2.27 7.77
N GLU A 5 -10.71 2.49 8.96
CA GLU A 5 -10.83 3.77 9.67
C GLU A 5 -10.19 4.94 8.90
N ILE A 6 -8.99 4.73 8.32
CA ILE A 6 -8.37 5.73 7.43
C ILE A 6 -9.30 6.09 6.26
N LYS A 7 -9.90 5.09 5.63
CA LYS A 7 -10.84 5.32 4.52
C LYS A 7 -12.09 6.10 4.97
N GLU A 8 -12.62 5.78 6.15
CA GLU A 8 -13.77 6.50 6.73
C GLU A 8 -13.44 7.99 6.99
N VAL A 9 -12.23 8.29 7.49
CA VAL A 9 -11.77 9.69 7.66
C VAL A 9 -11.69 10.42 6.31
N ILE A 10 -11.21 9.78 5.27
CA ILE A 10 -11.16 10.36 3.92
C ILE A 10 -12.59 10.61 3.41
N ASP A 11 -13.46 9.61 3.49
CA ASP A 11 -14.83 9.66 2.96
C ASP A 11 -15.72 10.65 3.70
N SER A 12 -15.46 10.88 4.98
CA SER A 12 -16.15 11.91 5.76
C SER A 12 -15.82 13.36 5.33
N GLY A 13 -14.74 13.53 4.53
CA GLY A 13 -14.26 14.83 4.10
C GLY A 13 -13.50 15.61 5.20
N GLU A 14 -13.10 14.95 6.27
CA GLU A 14 -12.38 15.56 7.41
C GLU A 14 -11.08 16.26 6.97
N ILE A 15 -10.35 15.68 6.01
CA ILE A 15 -9.16 16.28 5.41
C ILE A 15 -9.42 16.97 4.07
N GLY A 16 -10.68 17.04 3.63
CA GLY A 16 -11.11 17.65 2.38
C GLY A 16 -10.83 16.75 1.16
N GLU A 17 -10.72 17.35 -0.01
CA GLU A 17 -10.42 16.64 -1.27
C GLU A 17 -8.98 16.12 -1.28
N LEU A 18 -8.79 14.86 -1.69
CA LEU A 18 -7.46 14.26 -1.81
C LEU A 18 -6.59 15.02 -2.83
N ARG A 19 -5.36 15.31 -2.45
CA ARG A 19 -4.34 15.99 -3.26
C ARG A 19 -3.13 15.11 -3.50
N TYR A 20 -2.70 14.37 -2.48
CA TYR A 20 -1.51 13.55 -2.55
C TYR A 20 -1.60 12.35 -1.60
N ILE A 21 -1.09 11.20 -2.06
CA ILE A 21 -0.91 9.99 -1.24
C ILE A 21 0.50 9.47 -1.48
N GLU A 22 1.20 9.16 -0.40
CA GLU A 22 2.46 8.41 -0.41
C GLU A 22 2.29 7.14 0.41
N ALA A 23 2.81 6.02 -0.09
CA ALA A 23 2.90 4.77 0.67
C ALA A 23 4.23 4.07 0.37
N ALA A 24 4.89 3.55 1.39
CA ALA A 24 6.15 2.85 1.23
C ALA A 24 6.19 1.57 2.08
N LEU A 25 6.70 0.49 1.48
CA LEU A 25 7.07 -0.75 2.14
C LEU A 25 8.43 -1.20 1.64
N ILE A 26 9.46 -0.99 2.45
CA ILE A 26 10.84 -1.31 2.10
C ILE A 26 11.42 -2.18 3.22
N THR A 27 12.01 -3.29 2.87
CA THR A 27 12.61 -4.25 3.81
C THR A 27 14.08 -4.50 3.50
N SER A 28 14.73 -5.31 4.33
CA SER A 28 16.06 -5.83 4.04
C SER A 28 16.03 -6.85 2.90
N ASP A 29 17.19 -7.10 2.33
CA ASP A 29 17.39 -8.15 1.34
C ASP A 29 16.99 -9.52 1.89
N TYR A 30 16.49 -10.40 1.02
CA TYR A 30 16.20 -11.79 1.34
C TYR A 30 17.40 -12.69 0.98
N ASP A 31 17.48 -13.83 1.64
CA ASP A 31 18.42 -14.87 1.25
C ASP A 31 18.18 -15.28 -0.23
N HIS A 32 19.25 -15.41 -1.03
CA HIS A 32 19.16 -15.75 -2.45
C HIS A 32 18.48 -17.10 -2.75
N SER A 33 18.33 -17.97 -1.76
CA SER A 33 17.53 -19.21 -1.89
C SER A 33 16.02 -18.96 -1.85
N ASN A 34 15.58 -17.79 -1.39
CA ASN A 34 14.17 -17.42 -1.30
C ASN A 34 13.54 -17.30 -2.70
N ILE A 35 12.28 -17.71 -2.82
CA ILE A 35 11.53 -17.59 -4.08
C ILE A 35 11.41 -16.16 -4.58
N ARG A 36 11.44 -15.17 -3.67
CA ARG A 36 11.36 -13.73 -3.97
C ARG A 36 12.59 -13.20 -4.69
N MET A 37 13.70 -13.94 -4.60
CA MET A 37 14.98 -13.58 -5.23
C MET A 37 15.19 -14.28 -6.58
N ARG A 38 14.16 -14.90 -7.16
CA ARG A 38 14.26 -15.67 -8.40
C ARG A 38 13.30 -15.17 -9.46
N LYS A 39 13.81 -14.96 -10.68
CA LYS A 39 13.01 -14.49 -11.81
C LYS A 39 11.96 -15.52 -12.26
N GLU A 40 12.32 -16.81 -12.27
CA GLU A 40 11.44 -17.91 -12.69
C GLU A 40 10.24 -18.12 -11.76
N THR A 41 10.29 -17.63 -10.53
CA THR A 41 9.17 -17.62 -9.58
C THR A 41 8.44 -16.29 -9.52
N LEU A 42 8.70 -15.38 -10.48
CA LEU A 42 8.19 -14.02 -10.50
C LEU A 42 8.58 -13.25 -9.22
N GLY A 43 9.82 -13.43 -8.76
CA GLY A 43 10.36 -12.71 -7.61
C GLY A 43 10.47 -11.21 -7.87
N GLY A 44 10.85 -10.46 -6.85
CA GLY A 44 11.03 -9.02 -6.91
C GLY A 44 10.15 -8.26 -5.94
N CYS A 45 10.53 -7.02 -5.66
CA CYS A 45 9.88 -6.21 -4.63
C CYS A 45 8.48 -5.74 -5.03
N MET A 46 8.20 -5.53 -6.31
CA MET A 46 6.87 -5.04 -6.72
C MET A 46 5.78 -6.10 -6.47
N TYR A 47 6.04 -7.36 -6.78
CA TYR A 47 5.09 -8.45 -6.51
C TYR A 47 4.92 -8.75 -5.03
N ASP A 48 6.00 -8.69 -4.23
CA ASP A 48 5.97 -9.07 -2.82
C ASP A 48 5.56 -7.92 -1.90
N LEU A 49 6.06 -6.73 -2.13
CA LEU A 49 5.91 -5.56 -1.24
C LEU A 49 5.13 -4.42 -1.90
N GLY A 50 5.39 -4.14 -3.16
CA GLY A 50 4.75 -3.04 -3.90
C GLY A 50 3.25 -3.20 -4.04
N VAL A 51 2.77 -4.45 -4.12
CA VAL A 51 1.35 -4.77 -4.16
C VAL A 51 0.60 -4.22 -2.93
N TYR A 52 1.21 -4.20 -1.75
CA TYR A 52 0.60 -3.62 -0.54
C TYR A 52 0.46 -2.10 -0.65
N ALA A 53 1.52 -1.41 -1.06
CA ALA A 53 1.48 0.04 -1.25
C ALA A 53 0.51 0.46 -2.36
N ALA A 54 0.49 -0.27 -3.49
CA ALA A 54 -0.44 -0.04 -4.59
C ALA A 54 -1.90 -0.30 -4.17
N SER A 55 -2.17 -1.40 -3.43
CA SER A 55 -3.51 -1.69 -2.93
C SER A 55 -4.00 -0.65 -1.94
N PHE A 56 -3.10 -0.10 -1.10
CA PHE A 56 -3.42 1.00 -0.20
C PHE A 56 -3.85 2.23 -0.99
N VAL A 57 -3.07 2.66 -1.97
CA VAL A 57 -3.40 3.81 -2.83
C VAL A 57 -4.74 3.59 -3.54
N GLN A 58 -4.94 2.42 -4.16
CA GLN A 58 -6.19 2.06 -4.83
C GLN A 58 -7.39 2.10 -3.87
N ARG A 59 -7.23 1.58 -2.65
CA ARG A 59 -8.27 1.60 -1.60
C ARG A 59 -8.62 3.02 -1.17
N MET A 60 -7.63 3.87 -0.94
CA MET A 60 -7.85 5.24 -0.46
C MET A 60 -8.49 6.12 -1.53
N THR A 61 -8.09 5.96 -2.80
CA THR A 61 -8.64 6.76 -3.90
C THR A 61 -9.99 6.27 -4.40
N GLY A 62 -10.21 4.95 -4.41
CA GLY A 62 -11.38 4.32 -5.06
C GLY A 62 -11.48 4.61 -6.55
N LYS A 63 -10.37 5.01 -7.19
CA LYS A 63 -10.29 5.42 -8.61
C LYS A 63 -9.09 4.81 -9.30
N GLU A 64 -9.20 4.60 -10.59
CA GLU A 64 -8.09 4.21 -11.44
C GLU A 64 -7.25 5.45 -11.81
N PRO A 65 -5.90 5.34 -11.83
CA PRO A 65 -5.05 6.42 -12.30
C PRO A 65 -5.15 6.57 -13.82
N GLY A 66 -5.11 7.80 -14.31
CA GLY A 66 -5.07 8.10 -15.74
C GLY A 66 -3.67 7.88 -16.34
N ARG A 67 -2.62 7.96 -15.52
CA ARG A 67 -1.23 7.72 -15.91
C ARG A 67 -0.42 7.14 -14.76
N ILE A 68 0.47 6.20 -15.10
CA ILE A 68 1.48 5.65 -14.20
C ILE A 68 2.85 5.77 -14.87
N ASP A 69 3.83 6.27 -14.15
CA ASP A 69 5.25 6.20 -14.51
C ASP A 69 6.01 5.51 -13.37
N ALA A 70 7.01 4.71 -13.71
CA ALA A 70 7.78 3.93 -12.75
C ALA A 70 9.23 3.74 -13.17
N VAL A 71 10.09 3.54 -12.19
CA VAL A 71 11.49 3.17 -12.36
C VAL A 71 11.87 2.10 -11.34
N SER A 72 12.71 1.15 -11.76
CA SER A 72 13.22 0.07 -10.89
C SER A 72 14.73 -0.06 -10.97
N SER A 73 15.32 -0.49 -9.86
CA SER A 73 16.66 -1.10 -9.83
C SER A 73 16.53 -2.62 -9.88
N PHE A 74 17.46 -3.28 -10.56
CA PHE A 74 17.42 -4.74 -10.76
C PHE A 74 18.66 -5.41 -10.20
N SER A 75 18.50 -6.61 -9.68
CA SER A 75 19.62 -7.52 -9.35
C SER A 75 20.24 -8.13 -10.60
N GLU A 76 21.33 -8.89 -10.41
CA GLU A 76 21.93 -9.70 -11.47
C GLU A 76 20.97 -10.78 -12.00
N GLU A 77 20.10 -11.31 -11.16
CA GLU A 77 19.03 -12.27 -11.49
C GLU A 77 17.83 -11.62 -12.20
N LYS A 78 17.91 -10.30 -12.45
CA LYS A 78 16.89 -9.50 -13.15
C LYS A 78 15.52 -9.48 -12.44
N ILE A 79 15.52 -9.52 -11.13
CA ILE A 79 14.37 -9.15 -10.30
C ILE A 79 14.48 -7.68 -9.90
N ASP A 80 13.36 -7.01 -9.73
CA ASP A 80 13.33 -5.65 -9.20
C ASP A 80 13.62 -5.68 -7.69
N THR A 81 14.68 -4.98 -7.28
CA THR A 81 15.10 -4.88 -5.88
C THR A 81 14.60 -3.62 -5.22
N PHE A 82 14.34 -2.58 -6.00
CA PHE A 82 13.69 -1.34 -5.58
C PHE A 82 12.85 -0.80 -6.74
N THR A 83 11.60 -0.45 -6.46
CA THR A 83 10.69 0.16 -7.44
C THR A 83 10.02 1.38 -6.82
N THR A 84 10.00 2.47 -7.58
CA THR A 84 9.19 3.65 -7.29
C THR A 84 8.20 3.88 -8.43
N ALA A 85 6.95 4.23 -8.10
CA ALA A 85 5.95 4.56 -9.09
C ALA A 85 5.14 5.80 -8.70
N VAL A 86 4.82 6.61 -9.70
CA VAL A 86 3.99 7.82 -9.58
C VAL A 86 2.69 7.63 -10.34
N PHE A 87 1.59 7.98 -9.71
CA PHE A 87 0.24 7.90 -10.27
C PHE A 87 -0.33 9.30 -10.46
N GLU A 88 -0.89 9.56 -11.62
CA GLU A 88 -1.62 10.80 -11.90
C GLU A 88 -3.11 10.47 -12.14
N TYR A 89 -3.99 11.22 -11.51
CA TYR A 89 -5.44 11.08 -11.62
C TYR A 89 -6.03 12.27 -12.37
N GLU A 90 -7.15 12.06 -13.07
CA GLU A 90 -7.84 13.12 -13.81
C GLU A 90 -8.20 14.35 -12.95
N SER A 91 -8.42 14.17 -11.66
CA SER A 91 -8.66 15.25 -10.70
C SER A 91 -7.44 16.15 -10.43
N GLY A 92 -6.26 15.80 -10.98
CA GLY A 92 -4.98 16.42 -10.66
C GLY A 92 -4.33 15.89 -9.38
N MET A 93 -5.00 14.97 -8.65
CA MET A 93 -4.40 14.27 -7.52
C MET A 93 -3.22 13.41 -7.99
N LYS A 94 -2.22 13.28 -7.15
CA LYS A 94 -1.08 12.40 -7.39
C LYS A 94 -0.91 11.40 -6.26
N ALA A 95 -0.39 10.22 -6.59
CA ALA A 95 0.09 9.29 -5.59
C ALA A 95 1.49 8.79 -5.94
N HIS A 96 2.18 8.30 -4.94
CA HIS A 96 3.54 7.79 -5.04
C HIS A 96 3.67 6.55 -4.18
N ILE A 97 4.34 5.52 -4.71
CA ILE A 97 4.69 4.33 -3.93
C ILE A 97 6.17 4.03 -4.06
N ASP A 98 6.76 3.57 -2.96
CA ASP A 98 8.08 2.95 -2.91
C ASP A 98 7.97 1.54 -2.36
N CYS A 99 8.66 0.60 -2.99
CA CYS A 99 8.88 -0.72 -2.44
C CYS A 99 10.30 -1.20 -2.71
N GLY A 100 10.85 -2.00 -1.81
CA GLY A 100 12.23 -2.42 -1.97
C GLY A 100 12.69 -3.49 -0.98
N MET A 101 13.76 -4.17 -1.36
CA MET A 101 14.46 -5.20 -0.60
C MET A 101 15.93 -4.79 -0.48
N VAL A 102 16.19 -3.57 0.01
CA VAL A 102 17.52 -2.91 -0.08
C VAL A 102 18.03 -2.34 1.24
N LEU A 103 17.28 -2.48 2.33
CA LEU A 103 17.71 -1.94 3.62
C LEU A 103 18.75 -2.88 4.25
N GLU A 104 19.88 -2.32 4.65
CA GLU A 104 20.86 -3.01 5.51
C GLU A 104 20.44 -2.83 6.97
N THR A 105 19.41 -3.57 7.39
CA THR A 105 18.87 -3.47 8.75
C THR A 105 18.96 -4.82 9.47
N GLU A 106 18.71 -4.81 10.77
CA GLU A 106 18.52 -6.05 11.53
C GLU A 106 17.35 -6.86 10.95
N LYS A 107 17.40 -8.19 11.09
CA LYS A 107 16.34 -9.08 10.61
C LYS A 107 14.97 -8.61 11.08
N ASN A 108 14.01 -8.58 10.16
CA ASN A 108 12.62 -8.17 10.36
C ASN A 108 12.38 -6.66 10.58
N CYS A 109 13.35 -5.81 10.25
CA CYS A 109 13.08 -4.38 10.16
C CYS A 109 12.55 -4.03 8.77
N SER A 110 11.49 -3.24 8.73
CA SER A 110 10.93 -2.65 7.51
C SER A 110 10.65 -1.16 7.70
N LEU A 111 10.60 -0.45 6.61
CA LEU A 111 10.10 0.91 6.56
C LEU A 111 8.69 0.85 5.99
N ASP A 112 7.71 0.86 6.89
CA ASP A 112 6.29 0.89 6.57
C ASP A 112 5.75 2.28 6.88
N ARG A 113 5.26 2.99 5.87
CA ARG A 113 4.68 4.32 6.11
C ARG A 113 3.65 4.69 5.07
N PHE A 114 2.79 5.64 5.42
CA PHE A 114 2.00 6.40 4.47
C PHE A 114 1.83 7.86 4.91
N GLN A 115 1.55 8.72 3.94
CA GLN A 115 1.07 10.07 4.13
C GLN A 115 -0.07 10.34 3.15
N ILE A 116 -1.13 11.00 3.63
CA ILE A 116 -2.28 11.39 2.82
C ILE A 116 -2.53 12.87 3.07
N HIS A 117 -2.54 13.66 2.00
CA HIS A 117 -2.78 15.09 2.06
C HIS A 117 -4.05 15.43 1.29
N GLY A 118 -4.94 16.12 1.97
CA GLY A 118 -6.15 16.69 1.39
C GLY A 118 -6.11 18.22 1.37
N SER A 119 -7.19 18.83 0.89
CA SER A 119 -7.33 20.28 0.79
C SER A 119 -7.55 20.99 2.14
N LYS A 120 -7.84 20.25 3.22
CA LYS A 120 -8.10 20.78 4.58
C LYS A 120 -7.17 20.22 5.64
N GLY A 121 -6.39 19.19 5.33
CA GLY A 121 -5.53 18.55 6.32
C GLY A 121 -4.78 17.34 5.79
N SER A 122 -4.16 16.59 6.69
CA SER A 122 -3.36 15.41 6.37
C SER A 122 -3.52 14.30 7.40
N LEU A 123 -3.26 13.08 6.93
CA LEU A 123 -3.09 11.86 7.73
C LEU A 123 -1.66 11.35 7.55
N VAL A 124 -1.00 11.02 8.63
CA VAL A 124 0.38 10.49 8.60
C VAL A 124 0.46 9.28 9.51
N SER A 125 1.01 8.17 9.03
CA SER A 125 1.31 7.01 9.86
C SER A 125 2.31 7.37 10.97
N VAL A 126 2.13 6.79 12.16
CA VAL A 126 3.05 6.96 13.30
C VAL A 126 3.59 5.59 13.69
N ASP A 127 2.79 4.72 14.28
CA ASP A 127 3.10 3.32 14.51
C ASP A 127 2.29 2.52 13.49
N PHE A 128 2.95 2.00 12.46
CA PHE A 128 2.28 1.38 11.33
C PHE A 128 3.12 0.25 10.74
N GLY A 129 2.46 -0.79 10.29
CA GLY A 129 2.97 -1.85 9.46
C GLY A 129 1.83 -2.45 8.66
N PHE A 130 2.04 -2.69 7.37
CA PHE A 130 0.99 -3.18 6.47
C PHE A 130 0.31 -4.47 6.97
N ASN A 131 1.08 -5.34 7.64
CA ASN A 131 0.57 -6.61 8.20
C ASN A 131 0.71 -6.68 9.73
N ALA A 132 1.05 -5.58 10.41
CA ALA A 132 1.27 -5.61 11.83
C ALA A 132 -0.05 -5.74 12.61
N PRO A 133 -0.13 -6.68 13.57
CA PRO A 133 -1.18 -6.67 14.59
C PRO A 133 -0.79 -5.74 15.75
N GLY A 134 -1.73 -5.45 16.64
CA GLY A 134 -1.52 -4.65 17.84
C GLY A 134 -2.07 -3.24 17.70
N THR A 135 -1.57 -2.32 18.52
CA THR A 135 -2.01 -0.94 18.50
C THR A 135 -1.26 -0.16 17.43
N LEU A 136 -1.90 0.07 16.29
CA LEU A 136 -1.37 0.95 15.25
C LEU A 136 -1.86 2.38 15.46
N SER A 137 -1.10 3.37 15.00
CA SER A 137 -1.47 4.76 15.18
C SER A 137 -1.18 5.63 13.96
N TYR A 138 -2.00 6.67 13.80
CA TYR A 138 -1.83 7.71 12.79
C TYR A 138 -2.19 9.07 13.38
N ARG A 139 -1.65 10.12 12.78
CA ARG A 139 -1.88 11.50 13.18
C ARG A 139 -2.71 12.23 12.14
N ILE A 140 -3.77 12.91 12.59
CA ILE A 140 -4.55 13.84 11.78
C ILE A 140 -4.10 15.27 12.12
N ARG A 141 -3.81 16.06 11.09
CA ARG A 141 -3.58 17.49 11.22
C ARG A 141 -4.45 18.22 10.22
N THR A 142 -5.17 19.23 10.70
CA THR A 142 -6.00 20.08 9.85
C THR A 142 -5.50 21.52 9.85
N TYR A 143 -5.77 22.25 8.79
CA TYR A 143 -5.25 23.62 8.63
C TYR A 143 -5.94 24.64 9.55
N ASP A 144 -7.05 24.26 10.20
CA ASP A 144 -7.71 25.03 11.27
C ASP A 144 -7.08 24.82 12.66
N GLY A 145 -6.00 24.04 12.74
CA GLY A 145 -5.16 23.90 13.94
C GLY A 145 -5.37 22.63 14.75
N ARG A 146 -6.20 21.68 14.30
CA ARG A 146 -6.33 20.38 14.95
C ARG A 146 -5.06 19.54 14.74
N ASP A 147 -4.58 18.92 15.82
CA ASP A 147 -3.50 17.92 15.81
C ASP A 147 -3.91 16.78 16.75
N GLU A 148 -4.26 15.63 16.19
CA GLU A 148 -4.81 14.50 16.92
C GLU A 148 -4.06 13.20 16.57
N LEU A 149 -3.68 12.45 17.59
CA LEU A 149 -3.15 11.09 17.45
C LEU A 149 -4.28 10.09 17.70
N ARG A 150 -4.62 9.31 16.67
CA ARG A 150 -5.57 8.19 16.78
C ARG A 150 -4.84 6.87 16.90
N ARG A 151 -5.42 5.96 17.69
CA ARG A 151 -4.94 4.60 17.90
C ARG A 151 -6.03 3.61 17.58
N VAL A 152 -5.65 2.56 16.87
CA VAL A 152 -6.56 1.52 16.40
C VAL A 152 -5.99 0.16 16.82
N GLU A 153 -6.80 -0.60 17.53
CA GLU A 153 -6.45 -1.99 17.85
C GLU A 153 -6.70 -2.88 16.64
N VAL A 154 -5.64 -3.55 16.20
CA VAL A 154 -5.66 -4.44 15.04
C VAL A 154 -5.40 -5.86 15.52
N PRO A 155 -6.40 -6.75 15.46
CA PRO A 155 -6.19 -8.17 15.73
C PRO A 155 -5.35 -8.83 14.63
N ASN A 156 -5.17 -10.13 14.70
CA ASN A 156 -4.47 -10.86 13.65
C ASN A 156 -5.20 -10.69 12.30
N ASN A 157 -4.54 -10.03 11.34
CA ASN A 157 -5.12 -9.73 10.04
C ASN A 157 -5.50 -10.98 9.25
N TYR A 158 -4.67 -12.03 9.30
CA TYR A 158 -4.96 -13.30 8.61
C TYR A 158 -6.20 -14.00 9.19
N CYS A 159 -6.43 -13.89 10.50
CA CYS A 159 -7.66 -14.39 11.12
C CYS A 159 -8.88 -13.64 10.56
N LEU A 160 -8.80 -12.29 10.49
CA LEU A 160 -9.88 -11.48 9.92
C LEU A 160 -10.15 -11.79 8.45
N GLU A 161 -9.11 -12.08 7.66
CA GLU A 161 -9.26 -12.49 6.25
C GLU A 161 -10.02 -13.81 6.14
N VAL A 162 -9.62 -14.83 6.91
CA VAL A 162 -10.27 -16.15 6.91
C VAL A 162 -11.74 -16.06 7.37
N GLU A 163 -12.00 -15.32 8.46
CA GLU A 163 -13.35 -15.12 8.97
C GLU A 163 -14.23 -14.38 7.96
N GLN A 164 -13.75 -13.30 7.37
CA GLN A 164 -14.48 -12.51 6.38
C GLN A 164 -14.76 -13.35 5.12
N PHE A 165 -13.78 -14.12 4.66
CA PHE A 165 -13.96 -15.03 3.53
C PHE A 165 -15.01 -16.10 3.82
N GLY A 166 -14.99 -16.69 5.03
CA GLY A 166 -15.99 -17.65 5.46
C GLY A 166 -17.42 -17.07 5.44
N ARG A 167 -17.62 -15.87 6.03
CA ARG A 167 -18.92 -15.19 6.00
C ARG A 167 -19.39 -14.85 4.58
N SER A 168 -18.45 -14.46 3.71
CA SER A 168 -18.77 -14.18 2.30
C SER A 168 -19.23 -15.45 1.54
N ILE A 169 -18.59 -16.60 1.77
CA ILE A 169 -19.02 -17.89 1.18
C ILE A 169 -20.43 -18.27 1.67
N CYS A 170 -20.72 -18.02 2.94
CA CYS A 170 -22.04 -18.29 3.52
C CYS A 170 -23.11 -17.29 3.07
N GLY A 171 -22.75 -16.25 2.33
CA GLY A 171 -23.69 -15.21 1.89
C GLY A 171 -24.11 -14.23 2.98
N GLU A 172 -23.41 -14.20 4.10
CA GLU A 172 -23.70 -13.33 5.24
C GLU A 172 -23.21 -11.88 5.00
N GLU A 173 -22.16 -11.70 4.21
CA GLU A 173 -21.65 -10.40 3.81
C GLU A 173 -20.99 -10.41 2.43
N ALA A 174 -20.86 -9.25 1.80
CA ALA A 174 -20.11 -9.12 0.56
C ALA A 174 -18.58 -9.20 0.81
N PRO A 175 -17.79 -9.74 -0.13
CA PRO A 175 -16.34 -9.75 -0.01
C PRO A 175 -15.77 -8.33 0.16
N TYR A 176 -14.93 -8.12 1.16
CA TYR A 176 -14.24 -6.82 1.36
C TYR A 176 -13.27 -6.52 0.22
N VAL A 177 -12.57 -7.55 -0.26
CA VAL A 177 -11.75 -7.49 -1.48
C VAL A 177 -12.57 -8.13 -2.60
N THR A 178 -13.09 -7.30 -3.50
CA THR A 178 -13.90 -7.74 -4.63
C THR A 178 -13.02 -8.25 -5.78
N GLU A 179 -13.60 -9.06 -6.68
CA GLU A 179 -12.92 -9.49 -7.92
C GLU A 179 -12.41 -8.28 -8.71
N LYS A 180 -13.27 -7.26 -8.91
CA LYS A 180 -12.85 -6.03 -9.61
C LYS A 180 -11.65 -5.36 -8.93
N PHE A 181 -11.66 -5.22 -7.61
CA PHE A 181 -10.52 -4.64 -6.90
C PHE A 181 -9.23 -5.41 -7.14
N SER A 182 -9.30 -6.75 -7.11
CA SER A 182 -8.13 -7.62 -7.33
C SER A 182 -7.62 -7.54 -8.77
N THR A 183 -8.52 -7.50 -9.75
CA THR A 183 -8.18 -7.37 -11.18
C THR A 183 -7.53 -6.02 -11.46
N ASP A 184 -8.14 -4.92 -11.02
CA ASP A 184 -7.59 -3.57 -11.21
C ASP A 184 -6.20 -3.42 -10.55
N LEU A 185 -6.00 -4.06 -9.39
CA LEU A 185 -4.70 -4.07 -8.71
C LEU A 185 -3.65 -4.86 -9.51
N ALA A 186 -4.03 -6.03 -10.03
CA ALA A 186 -3.14 -6.84 -10.86
C ALA A 186 -2.73 -6.10 -12.14
N ASP A 187 -3.68 -5.44 -12.81
CA ASP A 187 -3.42 -4.61 -13.99
C ASP A 187 -2.49 -3.43 -13.66
N THR A 188 -2.66 -2.80 -12.50
CA THR A 188 -1.76 -1.73 -12.02
C THR A 188 -0.34 -2.24 -11.80
N VAL A 189 -0.19 -3.38 -11.13
CA VAL A 189 1.13 -4.01 -10.88
C VAL A 189 1.80 -4.40 -12.20
N ASP A 190 1.06 -5.02 -13.12
CA ASP A 190 1.56 -5.39 -14.44
C ASP A 190 1.99 -4.17 -15.27
N LEU A 191 1.23 -3.08 -15.21
CA LEU A 191 1.58 -1.83 -15.88
C LEU A 191 2.88 -1.23 -15.33
N ILE A 192 3.07 -1.22 -14.00
CA ILE A 192 4.31 -0.78 -13.35
C ILE A 192 5.48 -1.62 -13.84
N LEU A 193 5.37 -2.95 -13.77
CA LEU A 193 6.43 -3.87 -14.17
C LEU A 193 6.78 -3.78 -15.67
N ASN A 194 5.80 -3.55 -16.54
CA ASN A 194 6.03 -3.28 -17.95
C ASN A 194 6.77 -1.95 -18.18
N LYS A 195 6.43 -0.90 -17.44
CA LYS A 195 7.10 0.41 -17.51
C LYS A 195 8.57 0.35 -17.09
N THR A 196 8.89 -0.49 -16.11
CA THR A 196 10.27 -0.63 -15.58
C THR A 196 11.13 -1.58 -16.41
N GLY A 197 10.55 -2.33 -17.34
CA GLY A 197 11.28 -3.33 -18.14
C GLY A 197 11.51 -4.66 -17.41
N TYR A 198 10.73 -4.95 -16.38
CA TYR A 198 10.74 -6.24 -15.70
C TYR A 198 10.19 -7.35 -16.61
N ARG A 199 9.23 -7.05 -17.49
CA ARG A 199 8.63 -7.94 -18.50
C ARG A 199 8.93 -7.44 -19.90
#